data_3be7dc13199e0ab03f9ffc2bad7a4482
#
_entry.id   3be7dc13199e0ab03f9ffc2bad7a4482
#
_cell.length_a   1.000
_cell.length_b   1.000
_cell.length_c   1.000
_cell.angle_alpha   90.00
_cell.angle_beta   90.00
_cell.angle_gamma   90.00
#
_symmetry.space_group_name_H-M   'P 1'
#
loop_
_entity.id
_entity.type
_entity.pdbx_description
1 polymer ?
#
loop_
_entity_poly.entity_id
_entity_poly.type
_entity_poly.pdbx_seq_one_letter_code
_entity_poly.pdbx_strand_id
1 'polypeptide(L)'
;MKIYNTLTKKKEEFVPIEPGKVRMYVCGPTVYNFIHIGNARPMIVFDTVRRYMEYKGYEVNYVSNFTDVDDKIIKKAVEEGVDANVISERYIAECKKDMASLNVRPATTHPQATQEICGMEEMIRTLIEKGYAYAAEDGTVYYRVRSFKDYGKLSHKNLDDLEGGKRSLLVSGADQKEDPLDFVLWKPKKEGEPFWKSPWCDGRPGWHIECSVMSKKYLGDEIDIHAGGEDLIFPHHENEIAQSEAANGKPFAHYWMHNAFLNIDNHKMSKSAGNFFTVRDIVAKYDPMVLRFFMLSAHYRSPLNFSAELMEAAANSLERIRTAVATLQFKAQNAEDSELTEQEKELLAQAAGFEAKFDQAMDDDFNTADAIAAIFELVKFANTCGDAEHTKAFWEALKEKITTLSDVCGLIVEKKEELLDADVEALIEERQATRKAKNFARADEIRQQLLDMGIVLEDTREGVKWKRA
;
A
#
# COMPACT_ATOMS: atom_id res chain seq x y z
N MET A 1 -5.54 19.11 -9.00
CA MET A 1 -5.02 18.21 -7.96
C MET A 1 -3.70 18.75 -7.45
N LYS A 2 -3.50 18.80 -6.14
CA LYS A 2 -2.26 19.28 -5.50
C LYS A 2 -1.59 18.12 -4.75
N ILE A 3 -0.26 18.11 -4.76
CA ILE A 3 0.56 17.12 -4.05
C ILE A 3 1.55 17.86 -3.15
N TYR A 4 1.68 17.44 -1.90
CA TYR A 4 2.75 17.92 -1.04
C TYR A 4 4.08 17.28 -1.47
N ASN A 5 5.00 18.14 -1.90
CA ASN A 5 6.31 17.73 -2.36
C ASN A 5 7.33 17.87 -1.22
N THR A 6 7.90 16.76 -0.76
CA THR A 6 8.92 16.76 0.31
C THR A 6 10.15 17.59 -0.09
N LEU A 7 10.50 17.60 -1.39
CA LEU A 7 11.63 18.34 -1.91
C LEU A 7 11.50 19.85 -1.68
N THR A 8 10.31 20.40 -1.93
CA THR A 8 10.05 21.84 -1.83
C THR A 8 9.36 22.24 -0.52
N LYS A 9 8.86 21.26 0.24
CA LYS A 9 8.02 21.43 1.45
C LYS A 9 6.74 22.22 1.22
N LYS A 10 6.17 22.11 0.02
CA LYS A 10 4.95 22.83 -0.38
C LYS A 10 3.96 21.89 -1.05
N LYS A 11 2.67 22.23 -0.96
CA LYS A 11 1.65 21.67 -1.85
C LYS A 11 1.75 22.37 -3.20
N GLU A 12 1.94 21.60 -4.25
CA GLU A 12 2.13 22.06 -5.62
C GLU A 12 1.05 21.47 -6.53
N GLU A 13 0.68 22.18 -7.57
CA GLU A 13 -0.18 21.62 -8.61
C GLU A 13 0.54 20.46 -9.30
N PHE A 14 -0.16 19.33 -9.42
CA PHE A 14 0.38 18.18 -10.11
C PHE A 14 0.31 18.39 -11.62
N VAL A 15 1.47 18.40 -12.25
CA VAL A 15 1.63 18.46 -13.72
C VAL A 15 2.50 17.30 -14.13
N PRO A 16 1.95 16.28 -14.81
CA PRO A 16 2.73 15.13 -15.26
C PRO A 16 3.70 15.52 -16.37
N ILE A 17 4.82 14.80 -16.46
CA ILE A 17 5.83 14.98 -17.53
C ILE A 17 5.19 14.74 -18.91
N GLU A 18 4.34 13.73 -19.01
CA GLU A 18 3.59 13.41 -20.23
C GLU A 18 2.09 13.55 -19.94
N PRO A 19 1.34 14.39 -20.67
CA PRO A 19 -0.08 14.59 -20.42
C PRO A 19 -0.87 13.27 -20.38
N GLY A 20 -1.65 13.08 -19.32
CA GLY A 20 -2.49 11.90 -19.12
C GLY A 20 -1.74 10.66 -18.61
N LYS A 21 -0.42 10.69 -18.45
CA LYS A 21 0.36 9.56 -17.93
C LYS A 21 1.14 9.94 -16.68
N VAL A 22 1.32 8.97 -15.80
CA VAL A 22 2.06 9.13 -14.56
C VAL A 22 3.09 8.02 -14.41
N ARG A 23 4.35 8.40 -14.21
CA ARG A 23 5.47 7.51 -13.91
C ARG A 23 5.72 7.56 -12.41
N MET A 24 5.41 6.47 -11.71
CA MET A 24 5.46 6.42 -10.26
C MET A 24 6.34 5.27 -9.77
N TYR A 25 7.36 5.60 -8.98
CA TYR A 25 8.21 4.62 -8.32
C TYR A 25 8.00 4.66 -6.80
N VAL A 26 7.76 3.50 -6.20
CA VAL A 26 7.63 3.35 -4.75
C VAL A 26 8.63 2.31 -4.28
N CYS A 27 9.55 2.70 -3.39
CA CYS A 27 10.52 1.77 -2.82
C CYS A 27 9.81 0.62 -2.10
N GLY A 28 10.13 -0.60 -2.54
CA GLY A 28 9.57 -1.82 -2.01
C GLY A 28 10.33 -2.37 -0.80
N PRO A 29 9.86 -3.45 -0.19
CA PRO A 29 10.47 -4.02 1.01
C PRO A 29 11.69 -4.87 0.71
N THR A 30 12.59 -5.00 1.70
CA THR A 30 13.59 -6.05 1.76
C THR A 30 12.92 -7.35 2.19
N VAL A 31 13.03 -8.40 1.36
CA VAL A 31 12.25 -9.63 1.48
C VAL A 31 12.98 -10.71 2.27
N TYR A 32 13.10 -10.51 3.57
CA TYR A 32 13.76 -11.47 4.49
C TYR A 32 12.81 -12.06 5.54
N ASN A 33 11.59 -11.54 5.65
CA ASN A 33 10.58 -11.97 6.62
C ASN A 33 9.19 -11.54 6.16
N PHE A 34 8.12 -12.01 6.84
CA PHE A 34 6.78 -11.47 6.67
C PHE A 34 6.76 -9.96 6.87
N ILE A 35 5.98 -9.26 6.06
CA ILE A 35 5.83 -7.82 6.18
C ILE A 35 5.10 -7.47 7.49
N HIS A 36 5.59 -6.42 8.14
CA HIS A 36 4.92 -5.86 9.30
C HIS A 36 3.93 -4.75 8.90
N ILE A 37 3.03 -4.39 9.82
CA ILE A 37 1.99 -3.39 9.53
C ILE A 37 2.57 -2.02 9.13
N GLY A 38 3.77 -1.68 9.57
CA GLY A 38 4.48 -0.47 9.11
C GLY A 38 4.88 -0.52 7.63
N ASN A 39 5.23 -1.72 7.09
CA ASN A 39 5.47 -1.90 5.65
C ASN A 39 4.17 -1.85 4.85
N ALA A 40 3.05 -2.31 5.44
CA ALA A 40 1.76 -2.27 4.78
C ALA A 40 1.25 -0.84 4.55
N ARG A 41 1.62 0.12 5.41
CA ARG A 41 1.17 1.51 5.30
C ARG A 41 1.51 2.15 3.95
N PRO A 42 2.79 2.23 3.52
CA PRO A 42 3.12 2.76 2.19
C PRO A 42 2.46 1.98 1.05
N MET A 43 2.34 0.65 1.17
CA MET A 43 1.70 -0.16 0.13
C MET A 43 0.22 0.22 -0.05
N ILE A 44 -0.53 0.39 1.05
CA ILE A 44 -1.94 0.81 1.03
C ILE A 44 -2.08 2.25 0.55
N VAL A 45 -1.26 3.17 1.09
CA VAL A 45 -1.32 4.60 0.76
C VAL A 45 -1.07 4.81 -0.74
N PHE A 46 0.01 4.27 -1.28
CA PHE A 46 0.38 4.51 -2.67
C PHE A 46 -0.44 3.68 -3.67
N ASP A 47 -1.02 2.55 -3.26
CA ASP A 47 -2.09 1.90 -4.04
C ASP A 47 -3.34 2.80 -4.13
N THR A 48 -3.70 3.49 -3.06
CA THR A 48 -4.83 4.44 -3.05
C THR A 48 -4.52 5.67 -3.90
N VAL A 49 -3.30 6.20 -3.86
CA VAL A 49 -2.85 7.28 -4.75
C VAL A 49 -2.98 6.85 -6.22
N ARG A 50 -2.48 5.65 -6.57
CA ARG A 50 -2.63 5.09 -7.91
C ARG A 50 -4.08 4.97 -8.33
N ARG A 51 -4.95 4.39 -7.48
CA ARG A 51 -6.39 4.20 -7.77
C ARG A 51 -7.08 5.54 -8.02
N TYR A 52 -6.78 6.55 -7.21
CA TYR A 52 -7.36 7.87 -7.40
C TYR A 52 -6.88 8.53 -8.70
N MET A 53 -5.60 8.45 -9.03
CA MET A 53 -5.09 8.97 -10.30
C MET A 53 -5.74 8.26 -11.50
N GLU A 54 -5.89 6.93 -11.45
CA GLU A 54 -6.61 6.17 -12.47
C GLU A 54 -8.10 6.58 -12.55
N TYR A 55 -8.76 6.81 -11.41
CA TYR A 55 -10.14 7.34 -11.34
C TYR A 55 -10.25 8.72 -12.00
N LYS A 56 -9.23 9.56 -11.89
CA LYS A 56 -9.12 10.87 -12.56
C LYS A 56 -8.73 10.77 -14.05
N GLY A 57 -8.56 9.56 -14.57
CA GLY A 57 -8.31 9.29 -15.97
C GLY A 57 -6.82 9.25 -16.38
N TYR A 58 -5.89 9.21 -15.44
CA TYR A 58 -4.47 9.02 -15.74
C TYR A 58 -4.13 7.54 -16.02
N GLU A 59 -3.25 7.29 -16.98
CA GLU A 59 -2.57 6.02 -17.13
C GLU A 59 -1.35 5.99 -16.18
N VAL A 60 -1.37 5.14 -15.16
CA VAL A 60 -0.32 5.10 -14.14
C VAL A 60 0.59 3.90 -14.36
N ASN A 61 1.86 4.17 -14.74
CA ASN A 61 2.92 3.16 -14.70
C ASN A 61 3.54 3.14 -13.30
N TYR A 62 3.07 2.19 -12.48
CA TYR A 62 3.48 2.03 -11.09
C TYR A 62 4.55 0.95 -10.98
N VAL A 63 5.73 1.30 -10.49
CA VAL A 63 6.86 0.39 -10.26
C VAL A 63 7.16 0.32 -8.77
N SER A 64 7.25 -0.88 -8.23
CA SER A 64 7.67 -1.13 -6.85
C SER A 64 8.53 -2.39 -6.79
N ASN A 65 9.78 -2.24 -6.38
CA ASN A 65 10.77 -3.32 -6.37
C ASN A 65 10.62 -4.28 -5.19
N PHE A 66 11.35 -5.40 -5.30
CA PHE A 66 11.74 -6.22 -4.16
C PHE A 66 13.27 -6.16 -4.03
N THR A 67 13.75 -5.73 -2.86
CA THR A 67 15.17 -5.89 -2.49
C THR A 67 15.38 -7.33 -2.07
N ASP A 68 15.89 -8.14 -2.98
CA ASP A 68 16.07 -9.59 -2.84
C ASP A 68 17.53 -10.01 -2.57
N VAL A 69 18.43 -9.03 -2.37
CA VAL A 69 19.80 -9.20 -1.91
C VAL A 69 20.15 -8.14 -0.85
N ASP A 70 20.38 -8.58 0.39
CA ASP A 70 20.67 -7.70 1.54
C ASP A 70 21.31 -8.49 2.67
N ASP A 71 22.01 -7.82 3.57
CA ASP A 71 22.65 -8.46 4.75
C ASP A 71 21.64 -9.22 5.62
N LYS A 72 20.37 -8.74 5.71
CA LYS A 72 19.31 -9.40 6.49
C LYS A 72 18.86 -10.72 5.85
N ILE A 73 18.79 -10.76 4.50
CA ILE A 73 18.45 -11.97 3.74
C ILE A 73 19.57 -13.00 3.92
N ILE A 74 20.83 -12.57 3.77
CA ILE A 74 22.00 -13.44 3.91
C ILE A 74 22.07 -14.02 5.33
N LYS A 75 21.91 -13.19 6.35
CA LYS A 75 21.86 -13.62 7.74
C LYS A 75 20.77 -14.69 7.97
N LYS A 76 19.56 -14.44 7.45
CA LYS A 76 18.45 -15.37 7.56
C LYS A 76 18.73 -16.68 6.85
N ALA A 77 19.34 -16.65 5.68
CA ALA A 77 19.73 -17.82 4.92
C ALA A 77 20.75 -18.70 5.68
N VAL A 78 21.75 -18.05 6.29
CA VAL A 78 22.73 -18.75 7.15
C VAL A 78 22.06 -19.38 8.37
N GLU A 79 21.14 -18.65 9.03
CA GLU A 79 20.38 -19.17 10.19
C GLU A 79 19.53 -20.39 9.84
N GLU A 80 18.96 -20.44 8.63
CA GLU A 80 18.12 -21.54 8.16
C GLU A 80 18.91 -22.63 7.40
N GLY A 81 20.17 -22.42 7.10
CA GLY A 81 21.02 -23.37 6.35
C GLY A 81 20.57 -23.54 4.88
N VAL A 82 20.10 -22.48 4.25
CA VAL A 82 19.64 -22.45 2.84
C VAL A 82 20.31 -21.33 2.06
N ASP A 83 20.17 -21.33 0.74
CA ASP A 83 20.66 -20.23 -0.09
C ASP A 83 19.83 -18.95 0.07
N ALA A 84 20.45 -17.79 -0.12
CA ALA A 84 19.79 -16.47 0.03
C ALA A 84 18.58 -16.29 -0.90
N ASN A 85 18.64 -16.84 -2.13
CA ASN A 85 17.53 -16.80 -3.08
C ASN A 85 16.29 -17.58 -2.59
N VAL A 86 16.48 -18.67 -1.84
CA VAL A 86 15.37 -19.43 -1.25
C VAL A 86 14.59 -18.57 -0.25
N ILE A 87 15.30 -17.77 0.53
CA ILE A 87 14.70 -16.82 1.47
C ILE A 87 13.93 -15.73 0.71
N SER A 88 14.57 -15.06 -0.25
CA SER A 88 13.95 -13.96 -0.97
C SER A 88 12.73 -14.41 -1.79
N GLU A 89 12.80 -15.50 -2.53
CA GLU A 89 11.68 -16.05 -3.28
C GLU A 89 10.49 -16.40 -2.38
N ARG A 90 10.75 -17.05 -1.24
CA ARG A 90 9.73 -17.36 -0.23
C ARG A 90 9.02 -16.07 0.23
N TYR A 91 9.77 -15.08 0.68
CA TYR A 91 9.17 -13.87 1.26
C TYR A 91 8.62 -12.89 0.22
N ILE A 92 9.05 -12.95 -1.05
CA ILE A 92 8.35 -12.30 -2.16
C ILE A 92 6.95 -12.90 -2.34
N ALA A 93 6.86 -14.24 -2.37
CA ALA A 93 5.57 -14.92 -2.51
C ALA A 93 4.63 -14.61 -1.33
N GLU A 94 5.16 -14.61 -0.11
CA GLU A 94 4.39 -14.31 1.09
C GLU A 94 3.97 -12.81 1.15
N CYS A 95 4.85 -11.90 0.74
CA CYS A 95 4.53 -10.47 0.64
C CYS A 95 3.38 -10.23 -0.37
N LYS A 96 3.42 -10.87 -1.53
CA LYS A 96 2.35 -10.78 -2.53
C LYS A 96 1.00 -11.26 -1.99
N LYS A 97 0.99 -12.35 -1.19
CA LYS A 97 -0.24 -12.83 -0.53
C LYS A 97 -0.77 -11.82 0.48
N ASP A 98 0.11 -11.26 1.30
CA ASP A 98 -0.26 -10.26 2.30
C ASP A 98 -0.81 -8.99 1.63
N MET A 99 -0.16 -8.49 0.56
CA MET A 99 -0.65 -7.37 -0.25
C MET A 99 -2.03 -7.66 -0.86
N ALA A 100 -2.21 -8.85 -1.44
CA ALA A 100 -3.48 -9.25 -2.03
C ALA A 100 -4.61 -9.32 -0.99
N SER A 101 -4.33 -9.80 0.22
CA SER A 101 -5.30 -9.82 1.32
C SER A 101 -5.79 -8.43 1.70
N LEU A 102 -4.91 -7.43 1.61
CA LEU A 102 -5.19 -6.01 1.86
C LEU A 102 -5.79 -5.29 0.64
N ASN A 103 -6.17 -6.01 -0.41
CA ASN A 103 -6.64 -5.46 -1.68
C ASN A 103 -5.67 -4.44 -2.31
N VAL A 104 -4.37 -4.58 -2.06
CA VAL A 104 -3.33 -3.82 -2.73
C VAL A 104 -3.12 -4.43 -4.11
N ARG A 105 -3.33 -3.65 -5.16
CA ARG A 105 -3.15 -4.10 -6.54
C ARG A 105 -1.66 -4.35 -6.83
N PRO A 106 -1.30 -5.39 -7.57
CA PRO A 106 0.07 -5.56 -8.03
C PRO A 106 0.56 -4.30 -8.76
N ALA A 107 1.82 -3.93 -8.57
CA ALA A 107 2.43 -2.88 -9.38
C ALA A 107 2.42 -3.28 -10.87
N THR A 108 2.53 -2.31 -11.77
CA THR A 108 2.72 -2.58 -13.20
C THR A 108 3.96 -3.46 -13.40
N THR A 109 5.00 -3.20 -12.60
CA THR A 109 6.22 -4.01 -12.58
C THR A 109 6.76 -4.09 -11.15
N HIS A 110 7.17 -5.30 -10.75
CA HIS A 110 7.90 -5.58 -9.52
C HIS A 110 9.32 -6.08 -9.85
N PRO A 111 10.27 -5.18 -10.15
CA PRO A 111 11.64 -5.61 -10.43
C PRO A 111 12.32 -6.16 -9.17
N GLN A 112 13.30 -7.04 -9.38
CA GLN A 112 14.14 -7.61 -8.33
C GLN A 112 15.57 -7.13 -8.52
N ALA A 113 16.24 -6.72 -7.44
CA ALA A 113 17.59 -6.18 -7.48
C ALA A 113 18.59 -7.15 -8.14
N THR A 114 18.46 -8.45 -7.86
CA THR A 114 19.35 -9.49 -8.44
C THR A 114 19.24 -9.63 -9.96
N GLN A 115 18.15 -9.17 -10.57
CA GLN A 115 17.92 -9.20 -12.01
C GLN A 115 18.47 -7.96 -12.74
N GLU A 116 18.95 -6.96 -11.98
CA GLU A 116 19.34 -5.65 -12.51
C GLU A 116 20.83 -5.33 -12.32
N ILE A 117 21.65 -6.32 -12.02
CA ILE A 117 23.09 -6.16 -11.70
C ILE A 117 23.84 -5.48 -12.84
N CYS A 118 23.61 -5.86 -14.09
CA CYS A 118 24.28 -5.24 -15.24
C CYS A 118 24.00 -3.73 -15.32
N GLY A 119 22.76 -3.33 -15.07
CA GLY A 119 22.39 -1.89 -15.05
C GLY A 119 23.04 -1.15 -13.88
N MET A 120 23.22 -1.81 -12.73
CA MET A 120 23.94 -1.22 -11.59
C MET A 120 25.42 -1.03 -11.90
N GLU A 121 26.08 -2.02 -12.51
CA GLU A 121 27.47 -1.88 -12.95
C GLU A 121 27.65 -0.75 -13.97
N GLU A 122 26.73 -0.62 -14.92
CA GLU A 122 26.75 0.44 -15.92
C GLU A 122 26.61 1.83 -15.28
N MET A 123 25.66 1.99 -14.36
CA MET A 123 25.47 3.26 -13.64
C MET A 123 26.67 3.59 -12.78
N ILE A 124 27.24 2.63 -12.06
CA ILE A 124 28.44 2.82 -11.24
C ILE A 124 29.62 3.24 -12.12
N ARG A 125 29.83 2.59 -13.27
CA ARG A 125 30.89 2.96 -14.25
C ARG A 125 30.69 4.40 -14.72
N THR A 126 29.47 4.78 -15.07
CA THR A 126 29.15 6.17 -15.46
C THR A 126 29.46 7.17 -14.35
N LEU A 127 29.17 6.83 -13.10
CA LEU A 127 29.48 7.69 -11.94
C LEU A 127 30.98 7.84 -11.72
N ILE A 128 31.77 6.76 -11.90
CA ILE A 128 33.25 6.80 -11.83
C ILE A 128 33.81 7.68 -12.94
N GLU A 129 33.37 7.47 -14.19
CA GLU A 129 33.84 8.24 -15.36
C GLU A 129 33.56 9.73 -15.22
N LYS A 130 32.42 10.08 -14.60
CA LYS A 130 32.05 11.48 -14.31
C LYS A 130 32.66 12.05 -13.02
N GLY A 131 33.47 11.27 -12.28
CA GLY A 131 34.13 11.70 -11.06
C GLY A 131 33.28 11.73 -9.80
N TYR A 132 32.07 11.17 -9.83
CA TYR A 132 31.17 11.07 -8.67
C TYR A 132 31.38 9.82 -7.83
N ALA A 133 32.18 8.87 -8.29
CA ALA A 133 32.49 7.64 -7.56
C ALA A 133 33.96 7.25 -7.74
N TYR A 134 34.45 6.38 -6.88
CA TYR A 134 35.83 5.86 -6.93
C TYR A 134 35.88 4.43 -6.39
N ALA A 135 36.82 3.64 -6.90
CA ALA A 135 37.13 2.31 -6.39
C ALA A 135 38.25 2.36 -5.39
N ALA A 136 38.09 1.75 -4.24
CA ALA A 136 39.10 1.55 -3.23
C ALA A 136 40.00 0.35 -3.54
N GLU A 137 41.08 0.17 -2.79
CA GLU A 137 42.10 -0.90 -3.04
C GLU A 137 41.50 -2.31 -2.90
N ASP A 138 40.53 -2.50 -2.01
CA ASP A 138 39.83 -3.79 -1.81
C ASP A 138 38.74 -4.08 -2.85
N GLY A 139 38.55 -3.17 -3.80
CA GLY A 139 37.51 -3.26 -4.83
C GLY A 139 36.14 -2.73 -4.39
N THR A 140 35.98 -2.17 -3.18
CA THR A 140 34.78 -1.44 -2.79
C THR A 140 34.64 -0.18 -3.63
N VAL A 141 33.45 0.07 -4.17
CA VAL A 141 33.18 1.33 -4.87
C VAL A 141 32.32 2.22 -4.00
N TYR A 142 32.77 3.45 -3.81
CA TYR A 142 32.10 4.48 -3.03
C TYR A 142 31.60 5.62 -3.92
N TYR A 143 30.43 6.16 -3.56
CA TYR A 143 29.96 7.42 -4.09
C TYR A 143 30.61 8.57 -3.32
N ARG A 144 31.14 9.55 -4.05
CA ARG A 144 31.82 10.74 -3.49
C ARG A 144 30.76 11.82 -3.20
N VAL A 145 30.24 11.85 -1.97
CA VAL A 145 29.11 12.71 -1.58
C VAL A 145 29.37 14.19 -1.84
N ARG A 146 30.57 14.69 -1.51
CA ARG A 146 30.92 16.12 -1.69
C ARG A 146 31.06 16.56 -3.15
N SER A 147 31.13 15.62 -4.10
CA SER A 147 31.14 15.95 -5.52
C SER A 147 29.76 16.37 -6.04
N PHE A 148 28.66 15.97 -5.37
CA PHE A 148 27.31 16.36 -5.72
C PHE A 148 26.88 17.58 -4.91
N LYS A 149 26.89 18.77 -5.52
CA LYS A 149 26.70 20.06 -4.84
C LYS A 149 25.34 20.20 -4.15
N ASP A 150 24.31 19.53 -4.70
CA ASP A 150 22.94 19.62 -4.19
C ASP A 150 22.61 18.49 -3.20
N TYR A 151 23.60 17.77 -2.67
CA TYR A 151 23.37 16.73 -1.67
C TYR A 151 22.74 17.32 -0.40
N GLY A 152 21.67 16.70 0.07
CA GLY A 152 20.88 17.22 1.19
C GLY A 152 19.64 18.01 0.77
N LYS A 153 19.39 18.19 -0.54
CA LYS A 153 18.25 18.99 -1.02
C LYS A 153 16.88 18.41 -0.67
N LEU A 154 16.76 17.08 -0.57
CA LEU A 154 15.49 16.41 -0.18
C LEU A 154 15.31 16.40 1.34
N SER A 155 16.35 15.98 2.05
CA SER A 155 16.32 15.87 3.51
C SER A 155 16.45 17.20 4.22
N HIS A 156 16.85 18.24 3.50
CA HIS A 156 17.19 19.58 4.03
C HIS A 156 18.27 19.55 5.11
N LYS A 157 19.19 18.57 5.01
CA LYS A 157 20.33 18.41 5.91
C LYS A 157 21.55 19.10 5.32
N ASN A 158 22.29 19.80 6.19
CA ASN A 158 23.59 20.33 5.84
C ASN A 158 24.65 19.23 6.02
N LEU A 159 25.57 19.09 5.07
CA LEU A 159 26.69 18.14 5.14
C LEU A 159 27.53 18.31 6.41
N ASP A 160 27.80 19.56 6.81
CA ASP A 160 28.62 19.85 7.99
C ASP A 160 27.95 19.39 9.30
N ASP A 161 26.61 19.45 9.36
CA ASP A 161 25.83 18.95 10.51
C ASP A 161 25.85 17.42 10.60
N LEU A 162 25.98 16.74 9.45
CA LEU A 162 26.08 15.27 9.39
C LEU A 162 27.41 14.74 9.93
N GLU A 163 28.51 15.47 9.78
CA GLU A 163 29.80 15.14 10.37
C GLU A 163 29.80 15.24 11.90
N GLY A 164 29.09 16.22 12.46
CA GLY A 164 28.95 16.44 13.91
C GLY A 164 28.14 15.38 14.64
N GLY A 165 27.29 14.65 13.93
CA GLY A 165 26.46 13.58 14.47
C GLY A 165 27.26 12.27 14.61
N LYS A 166 27.77 11.98 15.79
CA LYS A 166 28.47 10.72 16.16
C LYS A 166 27.62 9.44 16.07
N ARG A 167 26.69 9.33 15.18
CA ARG A 167 26.16 8.03 14.73
C ARG A 167 27.14 7.50 13.71
N SER A 168 28.00 6.61 14.16
CA SER A 168 28.93 5.90 13.33
C SER A 168 28.19 5.30 12.13
N LEU A 169 28.36 5.92 10.97
CA LEU A 169 28.24 5.27 9.69
C LEU A 169 29.43 4.31 9.52
N LEU A 170 29.72 3.51 10.55
CA LEU A 170 30.68 2.44 10.53
C LEU A 170 30.13 1.33 9.66
N VAL A 171 30.21 1.54 8.37
CA VAL A 171 30.14 0.48 7.39
C VAL A 171 31.51 -0.20 7.38
N SER A 172 31.53 -1.52 7.27
CA SER A 172 32.80 -2.25 7.05
C SER A 172 33.50 -1.65 5.84
N GLY A 173 34.76 -1.24 5.98
CA GLY A 173 35.53 -0.52 4.97
C GLY A 173 35.62 0.99 5.18
N ALA A 174 35.21 1.52 6.34
CA ALA A 174 35.31 2.95 6.66
C ALA A 174 36.73 3.54 6.51
N ASP A 175 37.77 2.73 6.71
CA ASP A 175 39.15 3.14 6.62
C ASP A 175 39.64 3.42 5.18
N GLN A 176 38.85 3.04 4.15
CA GLN A 176 39.20 3.24 2.74
C GLN A 176 38.35 4.35 2.07
N LYS A 177 37.50 5.02 2.81
CA LYS A 177 36.72 6.16 2.30
C LYS A 177 37.57 7.41 2.21
N GLU A 178 37.38 8.18 1.12
CA GLU A 178 38.00 9.53 1.02
C GLU A 178 37.31 10.52 1.97
N ASP A 179 36.00 10.33 2.23
CA ASP A 179 35.19 11.13 3.15
C ASP A 179 34.25 10.23 3.96
N PRO A 180 34.06 10.47 5.27
CA PRO A 180 33.16 9.69 6.12
C PRO A 180 31.70 9.63 5.63
N LEU A 181 31.27 10.62 4.86
CA LEU A 181 29.90 10.69 4.29
C LEU A 181 29.72 9.83 3.05
N ASP A 182 30.82 9.40 2.41
CA ASP A 182 30.74 8.58 1.21
C ASP A 182 30.00 7.25 1.50
N PHE A 183 29.19 6.80 0.55
CA PHE A 183 28.41 5.60 0.72
C PHE A 183 28.74 4.55 -0.35
N VAL A 184 28.49 3.29 -0.01
CA VAL A 184 28.88 2.15 -0.83
C VAL A 184 27.93 1.99 -2.02
N LEU A 185 28.49 1.87 -3.23
CA LEU A 185 27.81 1.49 -4.46
C LEU A 185 28.00 0.01 -4.81
N TRP A 186 29.20 -0.52 -4.53
CA TRP A 186 29.56 -1.93 -4.73
C TRP A 186 30.49 -2.38 -3.60
N LYS A 187 30.28 -3.58 -3.06
CA LYS A 187 31.09 -4.12 -1.97
C LYS A 187 31.60 -5.53 -2.27
N PRO A 188 32.85 -5.86 -1.89
CA PRO A 188 33.42 -7.18 -2.06
C PRO A 188 32.56 -8.27 -1.39
N LYS A 189 32.55 -9.46 -2.00
CA LYS A 189 31.91 -10.64 -1.41
C LYS A 189 32.61 -11.06 -0.12
N LYS A 190 31.83 -11.58 0.82
CA LYS A 190 32.33 -12.37 1.95
C LYS A 190 32.06 -13.85 1.69
N GLU A 191 32.73 -14.70 2.46
CA GLU A 191 32.53 -16.16 2.36
C GLU A 191 31.06 -16.52 2.63
N GLY A 192 30.47 -17.32 1.72
CA GLY A 192 29.07 -17.76 1.82
C GLY A 192 28.03 -16.73 1.34
N GLU A 193 28.44 -15.52 0.90
CA GLU A 193 27.50 -14.54 0.34
C GLU A 193 27.26 -14.74 -1.17
N PRO A 194 26.04 -14.45 -1.67
CA PRO A 194 25.82 -14.34 -3.10
C PRO A 194 26.66 -13.20 -3.67
N PHE A 195 27.20 -13.40 -4.87
CA PHE A 195 28.05 -12.41 -5.52
C PHE A 195 27.93 -12.45 -7.05
N TRP A 196 28.33 -11.34 -7.66
CA TRP A 196 28.45 -11.18 -9.10
C TRP A 196 29.88 -10.72 -9.43
N LYS A 197 30.33 -11.08 -10.64
CA LYS A 197 31.60 -10.56 -11.16
C LYS A 197 31.42 -9.13 -11.59
N SER A 198 32.33 -8.26 -11.22
CA SER A 198 32.34 -6.88 -11.66
C SER A 198 33.77 -6.44 -12.04
N PRO A 199 33.92 -5.29 -12.71
CA PRO A 199 35.25 -4.75 -13.02
C PRO A 199 36.12 -4.43 -11.80
N TRP A 200 35.52 -4.28 -10.63
CA TRP A 200 36.21 -3.87 -9.39
C TRP A 200 36.56 -5.04 -8.50
N CYS A 201 35.62 -5.92 -8.25
CA CYS A 201 35.80 -7.17 -7.50
C CYS A 201 34.58 -8.08 -7.66
N ASP A 202 34.75 -9.38 -7.34
CA ASP A 202 33.61 -10.24 -7.07
C ASP A 202 32.87 -9.69 -5.85
N GLY A 203 31.58 -9.37 -6.00
CA GLY A 203 30.86 -8.66 -4.94
C GLY A 203 29.38 -8.49 -5.19
N ARG A 204 28.77 -7.53 -4.52
CA ARG A 204 27.35 -7.22 -4.64
C ARG A 204 27.07 -5.71 -4.53
N PRO A 205 25.92 -5.24 -5.06
CA PRO A 205 25.58 -3.82 -5.01
C PRO A 205 25.35 -3.32 -3.58
N GLY A 206 25.55 -2.02 -3.40
CA GLY A 206 25.02 -1.27 -2.27
C GLY A 206 23.51 -1.09 -2.39
N TRP A 207 22.84 -0.88 -1.27
CA TRP A 207 21.38 -0.78 -1.24
C TRP A 207 20.79 0.37 -2.07
N HIS A 208 21.48 1.50 -2.14
CA HIS A 208 20.91 2.73 -2.75
C HIS A 208 20.93 2.71 -4.28
N ILE A 209 21.84 1.97 -4.91
CA ILE A 209 21.97 1.92 -6.38
C ILE A 209 20.81 1.15 -7.04
N GLU A 210 20.20 0.23 -6.32
CA GLU A 210 19.15 -0.64 -6.80
C GLU A 210 17.96 0.16 -7.36
N CYS A 211 17.38 1.03 -6.51
CA CYS A 211 16.18 1.80 -6.88
C CYS A 211 16.46 2.84 -7.98
N SER A 212 17.63 3.46 -7.98
CA SER A 212 18.06 4.37 -9.06
C SER A 212 18.07 3.66 -10.42
N VAL A 213 18.62 2.46 -10.49
CA VAL A 213 18.72 1.68 -11.73
C VAL A 213 17.35 1.14 -12.16
N MET A 214 16.60 0.57 -11.22
CA MET A 214 15.27 0.03 -11.53
C MET A 214 14.29 1.13 -11.96
N SER A 215 14.32 2.29 -11.31
CA SER A 215 13.52 3.44 -11.72
C SER A 215 13.86 3.88 -13.14
N LYS A 216 15.15 4.07 -13.43
CA LYS A 216 15.62 4.44 -14.78
C LYS A 216 15.19 3.45 -15.84
N LYS A 217 15.35 2.15 -15.58
CA LYS A 217 15.06 1.10 -16.56
C LYS A 217 13.57 1.03 -16.92
N TYR A 218 12.68 1.13 -15.94
CA TYR A 218 11.25 0.90 -16.13
C TYR A 218 10.43 2.18 -16.34
N LEU A 219 10.95 3.34 -15.92
CA LEU A 219 10.23 4.61 -15.95
C LEU A 219 10.97 5.73 -16.73
N GLY A 220 12.28 5.56 -16.95
CA GLY A 220 13.12 6.55 -17.62
C GLY A 220 13.98 7.39 -16.70
N ASP A 221 14.73 8.34 -17.28
CA ASP A 221 15.67 9.18 -16.53
C ASP A 221 14.98 10.16 -15.56
N GLU A 222 13.77 10.59 -15.89
CA GLU A 222 12.92 11.48 -15.11
C GLU A 222 11.58 10.80 -14.85
N ILE A 223 11.09 10.90 -13.62
CA ILE A 223 9.80 10.35 -13.22
C ILE A 223 8.91 11.42 -12.57
N ASP A 224 7.60 11.21 -12.60
CA ASP A 224 6.67 12.14 -11.98
C ASP A 224 6.74 12.04 -10.46
N ILE A 225 6.56 10.85 -9.90
CA ILE A 225 6.46 10.64 -8.45
C ILE A 225 7.46 9.58 -8.00
N HIS A 226 8.26 9.92 -6.98
CA HIS A 226 9.02 8.95 -6.19
C HIS A 226 8.48 8.96 -4.76
N ALA A 227 8.23 7.77 -4.19
CA ALA A 227 7.55 7.68 -2.91
C ALA A 227 8.06 6.55 -2.01
N GLY A 228 7.73 6.65 -0.72
CA GLY A 228 8.06 5.65 0.30
C GLY A 228 7.74 6.10 1.71
N GLY A 229 8.26 5.40 2.72
CA GLY A 229 8.18 5.83 4.11
C GLY A 229 9.10 7.04 4.40
N GLU A 230 8.75 7.85 5.38
CA GLU A 230 9.56 9.03 5.75
C GLU A 230 10.96 8.67 6.27
N ASP A 231 11.19 7.43 6.71
CA ASP A 231 12.50 6.90 7.08
C ASP A 231 13.44 6.77 5.88
N LEU A 232 12.90 6.69 4.67
CA LEU A 232 13.68 6.61 3.44
C LEU A 232 14.17 7.99 2.95
N ILE A 233 13.62 9.10 3.43
CA ILE A 233 14.04 10.45 3.01
C ILE A 233 15.56 10.57 3.11
N PHE A 234 16.13 10.10 4.25
CA PHE A 234 17.56 10.08 4.47
C PHE A 234 18.00 8.81 5.20
N PRO A 235 19.04 8.10 4.72
CA PRO A 235 19.89 8.49 3.59
C PRO A 235 19.40 7.98 2.22
N HIS A 236 18.40 7.06 2.14
CA HIS A 236 18.13 6.27 0.94
C HIS A 236 17.74 7.13 -0.28
N HIS A 237 16.66 7.90 -0.19
CA HIS A 237 16.17 8.73 -1.31
C HIS A 237 17.13 9.89 -1.63
N GLU A 238 17.81 10.46 -0.64
CA GLU A 238 18.86 11.45 -0.88
C GLU A 238 20.01 10.87 -1.71
N ASN A 239 20.42 9.63 -1.40
CA ASN A 239 21.46 8.93 -2.14
C ASN A 239 21.00 8.54 -3.55
N GLU A 240 19.73 8.16 -3.71
CA GLU A 240 19.15 7.89 -5.04
C GLU A 240 19.16 9.15 -5.93
N ILE A 241 18.82 10.31 -5.37
CA ILE A 241 18.92 11.60 -6.09
C ILE A 241 20.34 11.82 -6.56
N ALA A 242 21.32 11.70 -5.65
CA ALA A 242 22.71 11.94 -5.97
C ALA A 242 23.20 11.00 -7.08
N GLN A 243 22.87 9.71 -7.03
CA GLN A 243 23.21 8.73 -8.05
C GLN A 243 22.55 9.03 -9.39
N SER A 244 21.24 9.21 -9.40
CA SER A 244 20.46 9.34 -10.62
C SER A 244 20.75 10.66 -11.34
N GLU A 245 20.80 11.78 -10.61
CA GLU A 245 21.04 13.09 -11.22
C GLU A 245 22.50 13.25 -11.68
N ALA A 246 23.47 12.73 -10.94
CA ALA A 246 24.85 12.73 -11.37
C ALA A 246 25.06 11.86 -12.63
N ALA A 247 24.44 10.67 -12.67
CA ALA A 247 24.56 9.78 -13.80
C ALA A 247 23.84 10.31 -15.05
N ASN A 248 22.64 10.87 -14.91
CA ASN A 248 21.76 11.20 -16.04
C ASN A 248 21.84 12.69 -16.43
N GLY A 249 22.24 13.59 -15.52
CA GLY A 249 22.30 15.03 -15.76
C GLY A 249 20.92 15.70 -15.83
N LYS A 250 19.90 15.08 -15.23
CA LYS A 250 18.50 15.52 -15.22
C LYS A 250 17.92 15.38 -13.82
N PRO A 251 16.85 16.12 -13.48
CA PRO A 251 16.09 15.87 -12.25
C PRO A 251 15.62 14.41 -12.20
N PHE A 252 15.69 13.79 -11.04
CA PHE A 252 15.30 12.39 -10.91
C PHE A 252 13.78 12.25 -10.81
N ALA A 253 13.17 12.92 -9.84
CA ALA A 253 11.72 12.92 -9.67
C ALA A 253 11.18 14.32 -9.42
N HIS A 254 10.00 14.62 -10.00
CA HIS A 254 9.38 15.93 -9.87
C HIS A 254 8.67 16.08 -8.53
N TYR A 255 8.02 15.02 -8.03
CA TYR A 255 7.30 15.00 -6.76
C TYR A 255 7.83 13.89 -5.87
N TRP A 256 8.15 14.25 -4.62
CA TRP A 256 8.61 13.33 -3.58
C TRP A 256 7.54 13.20 -2.51
N MET A 257 6.97 12.00 -2.37
CA MET A 257 5.90 11.74 -1.42
C MET A 257 6.34 10.75 -0.34
N HIS A 258 6.09 11.11 0.92
CA HIS A 258 6.47 10.27 2.04
C HIS A 258 5.32 10.10 3.01
N ASN A 259 5.00 8.85 3.36
CA ASN A 259 4.06 8.58 4.43
C ASN A 259 4.76 8.59 5.79
N ALA A 260 4.09 9.12 6.79
CA ALA A 260 4.60 9.16 8.15
C ALA A 260 4.58 7.77 8.83
N PHE A 261 5.27 7.65 9.97
CA PHE A 261 5.39 6.41 10.74
C PHE A 261 4.06 5.88 11.28
N LEU A 262 4.04 4.57 11.48
CA LEU A 262 3.06 3.89 12.30
C LEU A 262 3.67 3.64 13.70
N ASN A 263 3.00 4.17 14.73
CA ASN A 263 3.31 3.91 16.13
C ASN A 263 2.39 2.80 16.68
N ILE A 264 2.84 2.11 17.70
CA ILE A 264 2.07 1.12 18.47
C ILE A 264 1.95 1.64 19.89
N ASP A 265 0.72 1.87 20.37
CA ASP A 265 0.44 2.42 21.69
C ASP A 265 1.32 3.64 22.01
N ASN A 266 1.40 4.58 21.06
CA ASN A 266 2.23 5.79 21.11
C ASN A 266 3.76 5.56 21.15
N HIS A 267 4.23 4.36 20.90
CA HIS A 267 5.65 4.01 20.84
C HIS A 267 6.05 3.56 19.42
N LYS A 268 7.28 3.86 19.03
CA LYS A 268 7.83 3.35 17.77
C LYS A 268 7.85 1.83 17.78
N MET A 269 7.36 1.22 16.71
CA MET A 269 7.38 -0.23 16.54
C MET A 269 8.83 -0.76 16.47
N SER A 270 9.16 -1.76 17.29
CA SER A 270 10.44 -2.46 17.21
C SER A 270 10.33 -3.89 17.74
N LYS A 271 11.14 -4.80 17.19
CA LYS A 271 11.21 -6.20 17.65
C LYS A 271 11.69 -6.29 19.11
N SER A 272 12.63 -5.43 19.52
CA SER A 272 13.18 -5.41 20.88
C SER A 272 12.18 -4.94 21.94
N ALA A 273 11.20 -4.12 21.55
CA ALA A 273 10.14 -3.65 22.44
C ALA A 273 8.97 -4.63 22.56
N GLY A 274 8.95 -5.73 21.80
CA GLY A 274 7.85 -6.71 21.81
C GLY A 274 6.52 -6.19 21.22
N ASN A 275 6.55 -5.01 20.58
CA ASN A 275 5.40 -4.36 19.95
C ASN A 275 5.45 -4.46 18.41
N PHE A 276 5.98 -5.55 17.88
CA PHE A 276 6.13 -5.80 16.45
C PHE A 276 5.02 -6.74 15.98
N PHE A 277 4.19 -6.28 15.05
CA PHE A 277 3.09 -7.07 14.47
C PHE A 277 3.28 -7.22 12.96
N THR A 278 3.19 -8.45 12.48
CA THR A 278 3.07 -8.73 11.05
C THR A 278 1.65 -8.44 10.57
N VAL A 279 1.48 -8.27 9.27
CA VAL A 279 0.12 -8.17 8.68
C VAL A 279 -0.71 -9.38 9.06
N ARG A 280 -0.12 -10.58 9.06
CA ARG A 280 -0.79 -11.85 9.41
C ARG A 280 -1.28 -11.91 10.84
N ASP A 281 -0.54 -11.35 11.79
CA ASP A 281 -0.97 -11.29 13.19
C ASP A 281 -2.25 -10.46 13.34
N ILE A 282 -2.42 -9.44 12.51
CA ILE A 282 -3.58 -8.58 12.53
C ILE A 282 -4.76 -9.20 11.78
N VAL A 283 -4.52 -9.72 10.56
CA VAL A 283 -5.61 -10.32 9.76
C VAL A 283 -6.09 -11.67 10.30
N ALA A 284 -5.36 -12.28 11.23
CA ALA A 284 -5.86 -13.41 12.00
C ALA A 284 -6.97 -13.04 13.02
N LYS A 285 -7.08 -11.74 13.36
CA LYS A 285 -8.06 -11.23 14.35
C LYS A 285 -9.11 -10.31 13.72
N TYR A 286 -8.77 -9.63 12.64
CA TYR A 286 -9.60 -8.65 11.97
C TYR A 286 -9.70 -8.95 10.47
N ASP A 287 -10.83 -8.61 9.86
CA ASP A 287 -10.94 -8.57 8.40
C ASP A 287 -9.82 -7.68 7.82
N PRO A 288 -9.10 -8.12 6.78
CA PRO A 288 -8.03 -7.32 6.17
C PRO A 288 -8.46 -5.91 5.75
N MET A 289 -9.72 -5.74 5.33
CA MET A 289 -10.27 -4.43 4.97
C MET A 289 -10.39 -3.48 6.16
N VAL A 290 -10.49 -4.00 7.39
CA VAL A 290 -10.45 -3.17 8.61
C VAL A 290 -9.07 -2.56 8.79
N LEU A 291 -8.00 -3.34 8.55
CA LEU A 291 -6.63 -2.81 8.60
C LEU A 291 -6.42 -1.75 7.50
N ARG A 292 -6.89 -2.01 6.28
CA ARG A 292 -6.83 -1.03 5.19
C ARG A 292 -7.59 0.25 5.54
N PHE A 293 -8.82 0.14 6.03
CA PHE A 293 -9.63 1.27 6.46
C PHE A 293 -8.91 2.08 7.56
N PHE A 294 -8.38 1.38 8.58
CA PHE A 294 -7.61 2.01 9.64
C PHE A 294 -6.42 2.81 9.10
N MET A 295 -5.63 2.24 8.16
CA MET A 295 -4.47 2.92 7.56
C MET A 295 -4.85 4.19 6.79
N LEU A 296 -6.07 4.25 6.23
CA LEU A 296 -6.58 5.39 5.46
C LEU A 296 -7.40 6.39 6.31
N SER A 297 -7.67 6.07 7.58
CA SER A 297 -8.46 6.92 8.48
C SER A 297 -7.74 8.21 8.91
N ALA A 298 -6.43 8.30 8.67
CA ALA A 298 -5.64 9.50 8.88
C ALA A 298 -4.92 9.88 7.59
N HIS A 299 -4.62 11.18 7.44
CA HIS A 299 -3.82 11.66 6.32
C HIS A 299 -2.45 10.94 6.27
N TYR A 300 -1.98 10.56 5.07
CA TYR A 300 -0.77 9.74 4.93
C TYR A 300 0.49 10.37 5.54
N ARG A 301 0.59 11.71 5.57
CA ARG A 301 1.70 12.45 6.18
C ARG A 301 1.60 12.61 7.70
N SER A 302 0.49 12.21 8.30
CA SER A 302 0.33 12.25 9.76
C SER A 302 0.75 10.94 10.38
N PRO A 303 1.49 10.93 11.51
CA PRO A 303 1.73 9.72 12.26
C PRO A 303 0.41 9.04 12.63
N LEU A 304 0.37 7.73 12.51
CA LEU A 304 -0.80 6.92 12.83
C LEU A 304 -0.48 6.04 14.04
N ASN A 305 -1.35 6.07 15.05
CA ASN A 305 -1.17 5.23 16.23
C ASN A 305 -2.07 4.00 16.13
N PHE A 306 -1.46 2.81 16.18
CA PHE A 306 -2.17 1.54 16.17
C PHE A 306 -2.51 1.14 17.63
N SER A 307 -3.78 0.83 17.87
CA SER A 307 -4.25 0.22 19.09
C SER A 307 -5.47 -0.67 18.82
N ALA A 308 -5.76 -1.60 19.72
CA ALA A 308 -6.94 -2.46 19.59
C ALA A 308 -8.24 -1.65 19.52
N GLU A 309 -8.36 -0.59 20.34
CA GLU A 309 -9.53 0.29 20.37
C GLU A 309 -9.77 0.98 19.01
N LEU A 310 -8.70 1.47 18.36
CA LEU A 310 -8.79 2.12 17.05
C LEU A 310 -9.11 1.12 15.94
N MET A 311 -8.65 -0.12 16.05
CA MET A 311 -9.03 -1.18 15.13
C MET A 311 -10.51 -1.56 15.27
N GLU A 312 -11.05 -1.64 16.49
CA GLU A 312 -12.48 -1.85 16.73
C GLU A 312 -13.33 -0.69 16.18
N ALA A 313 -12.87 0.55 16.38
CA ALA A 313 -13.53 1.72 15.81
C ALA A 313 -13.52 1.69 14.25
N ALA A 314 -12.42 1.26 13.64
CA ALA A 314 -12.31 1.07 12.21
C ALA A 314 -13.25 -0.05 11.70
N ALA A 315 -13.34 -1.17 12.43
CA ALA A 315 -14.24 -2.28 12.12
C ALA A 315 -15.71 -1.82 12.12
N ASN A 316 -16.13 -1.13 13.17
CA ASN A 316 -17.48 -0.58 13.28
C ASN A 316 -17.78 0.44 12.17
N SER A 317 -16.81 1.27 11.81
CA SER A 317 -16.95 2.27 10.75
C SER A 317 -17.12 1.62 9.38
N LEU A 318 -16.28 0.64 9.05
CA LEU A 318 -16.39 -0.11 7.79
C LEU A 318 -17.71 -0.88 7.70
N GLU A 319 -18.17 -1.51 8.80
CA GLU A 319 -19.42 -2.24 8.82
C GLU A 319 -20.63 -1.35 8.60
N ARG A 320 -20.60 -0.08 9.01
CA ARG A 320 -21.66 0.90 8.67
C ARG A 320 -21.76 1.13 7.17
N ILE A 321 -20.65 1.22 6.45
CA ILE A 321 -20.65 1.38 4.98
C ILE A 321 -21.19 0.10 4.34
N ARG A 322 -20.72 -1.07 4.77
CA ARG A 322 -21.18 -2.38 4.27
C ARG A 322 -22.67 -2.59 4.49
N THR A 323 -23.18 -2.22 5.66
CA THR A 323 -24.61 -2.31 5.98
C THR A 323 -25.44 -1.41 5.07
N ALA A 324 -24.97 -0.19 4.80
CA ALA A 324 -25.67 0.71 3.87
C ALA A 324 -25.71 0.13 2.44
N VAL A 325 -24.58 -0.38 1.94
CA VAL A 325 -24.52 -1.01 0.61
C VAL A 325 -25.44 -2.22 0.53
N ALA A 326 -25.44 -3.10 1.55
CA ALA A 326 -26.35 -4.25 1.61
C ALA A 326 -27.83 -3.83 1.65
N THR A 327 -28.15 -2.77 2.39
CA THR A 327 -29.51 -2.21 2.46
C THR A 327 -29.95 -1.68 1.10
N LEU A 328 -29.09 -0.94 0.40
CA LEU A 328 -29.39 -0.43 -0.95
C LEU A 328 -29.57 -1.57 -1.96
N GLN A 329 -28.75 -2.61 -1.87
CA GLN A 329 -28.88 -3.81 -2.69
C GLN A 329 -30.24 -4.48 -2.46
N PHE A 330 -30.65 -4.68 -1.21
CA PHE A 330 -31.94 -5.26 -0.86
C PHE A 330 -33.09 -4.40 -1.38
N LYS A 331 -33.03 -3.08 -1.22
CA LYS A 331 -34.05 -2.16 -1.73
C LYS A 331 -34.15 -2.22 -3.25
N ALA A 332 -33.03 -2.24 -3.97
CA ALA A 332 -33.01 -2.36 -5.43
C ALA A 332 -33.64 -3.68 -5.91
N GLN A 333 -33.41 -4.78 -5.19
CA GLN A 333 -34.00 -6.09 -5.54
C GLN A 333 -35.52 -6.15 -5.36
N ASN A 334 -36.07 -5.34 -4.47
CA ASN A 334 -37.52 -5.34 -4.13
C ASN A 334 -38.26 -4.13 -4.69
N ALA A 335 -37.61 -3.21 -5.38
CA ALA A 335 -38.18 -2.01 -5.95
C ALA A 335 -38.72 -2.25 -7.36
N GLU A 336 -39.66 -1.38 -7.80
CA GLU A 336 -40.17 -1.39 -9.16
C GLU A 336 -39.09 -1.09 -10.19
N ASP A 337 -39.00 -1.92 -11.23
CA ASP A 337 -38.09 -1.73 -12.35
C ASP A 337 -38.71 -0.73 -13.34
N SER A 338 -38.46 0.55 -13.08
CA SER A 338 -38.94 1.68 -13.85
C SER A 338 -37.89 2.76 -14.01
N GLU A 339 -38.10 3.69 -14.92
CA GLU A 339 -37.22 4.83 -15.13
C GLU A 339 -37.22 5.79 -13.91
N LEU A 340 -36.14 6.50 -13.72
CA LEU A 340 -35.97 7.50 -12.66
C LEU A 340 -37.04 8.60 -12.79
N THR A 341 -37.72 8.89 -11.71
CA THR A 341 -38.61 10.05 -11.59
C THR A 341 -37.82 11.35 -11.55
N GLU A 342 -38.47 12.48 -11.81
CA GLU A 342 -37.79 13.82 -11.69
C GLU A 342 -37.32 14.08 -10.27
N GLN A 343 -38.06 13.68 -9.25
CA GLN A 343 -37.62 13.79 -7.85
C GLN A 343 -36.37 12.97 -7.56
N GLU A 344 -36.28 11.76 -8.10
CA GLU A 344 -35.08 10.91 -7.94
C GLU A 344 -33.88 11.48 -8.66
N LYS A 345 -34.06 12.08 -9.82
CA LYS A 345 -32.97 12.80 -10.51
C LYS A 345 -32.45 13.97 -9.67
N GLU A 346 -33.33 14.71 -9.00
CA GLU A 346 -32.94 15.79 -8.08
C GLU A 346 -32.17 15.24 -6.87
N LEU A 347 -32.61 14.11 -6.28
CA LEU A 347 -31.90 13.45 -5.18
C LEU A 347 -30.52 12.94 -5.62
N LEU A 348 -30.41 12.35 -6.81
CA LEU A 348 -29.12 11.90 -7.35
C LEU A 348 -28.18 13.08 -7.67
N ALA A 349 -28.73 14.23 -8.08
CA ALA A 349 -27.94 15.46 -8.23
C ALA A 349 -27.41 15.97 -6.88
N GLN A 350 -28.19 15.83 -5.79
CA GLN A 350 -27.70 16.12 -4.44
C GLN A 350 -26.59 15.12 -4.03
N ALA A 351 -26.77 13.83 -4.33
CA ALA A 351 -25.76 12.80 -4.08
C ALA A 351 -24.44 13.10 -4.77
N ALA A 352 -24.45 13.65 -5.99
CA ALA A 352 -23.25 14.09 -6.70
C ALA A 352 -22.46 15.18 -5.95
N GLY A 353 -23.09 15.94 -5.08
CA GLY A 353 -22.41 16.90 -4.20
C GLY A 353 -21.44 16.24 -3.19
N PHE A 354 -21.72 15.02 -2.77
CA PHE A 354 -20.82 14.25 -1.89
C PHE A 354 -19.65 13.65 -2.66
N GLU A 355 -19.86 13.24 -3.93
CA GLU A 355 -18.77 12.84 -4.82
C GLU A 355 -17.80 14.01 -5.05
N ALA A 356 -18.33 15.20 -5.29
CA ALA A 356 -17.51 16.40 -5.43
C ALA A 356 -16.69 16.72 -4.16
N LYS A 357 -17.25 16.47 -2.96
CA LYS A 357 -16.49 16.62 -1.70
C LYS A 357 -15.39 15.57 -1.57
N PHE A 358 -15.66 14.33 -1.97
CA PHE A 358 -14.64 13.27 -2.03
C PHE A 358 -13.51 13.66 -2.96
N ASP A 359 -13.83 14.10 -4.17
CA ASP A 359 -12.84 14.58 -5.15
C ASP A 359 -12.03 15.76 -4.61
N GLN A 360 -12.68 16.73 -3.96
CA GLN A 360 -12.00 17.87 -3.36
C GLN A 360 -11.00 17.43 -2.28
N ALA A 361 -11.38 16.47 -1.44
CA ALA A 361 -10.49 15.94 -0.41
C ALA A 361 -9.29 15.20 -1.02
N MET A 362 -9.52 14.36 -2.01
CA MET A 362 -8.47 13.62 -2.68
C MET A 362 -7.59 14.51 -3.56
N ASP A 363 -8.15 15.54 -4.17
CA ASP A 363 -7.40 16.56 -4.94
C ASP A 363 -6.52 17.44 -4.05
N ASP A 364 -6.75 17.48 -2.74
CA ASP A 364 -5.92 18.20 -1.78
C ASP A 364 -4.94 17.25 -1.08
N ASP A 365 -3.97 16.74 -1.83
CA ASP A 365 -2.88 15.91 -1.31
C ASP A 365 -3.34 14.55 -0.78
N PHE A 366 -4.28 13.92 -1.51
CA PHE A 366 -4.81 12.59 -1.20
C PHE A 366 -5.30 12.46 0.26
N ASN A 367 -6.11 13.42 0.71
CA ASN A 367 -6.66 13.44 2.07
C ASN A 367 -7.75 12.37 2.22
N THR A 368 -7.34 11.14 2.46
CA THR A 368 -8.23 9.99 2.60
C THR A 368 -9.16 10.09 3.82
N ALA A 369 -8.76 10.80 4.87
CA ALA A 369 -9.60 10.99 6.05
C ALA A 369 -10.87 11.80 5.71
N ASP A 370 -10.72 12.92 5.01
CA ASP A 370 -11.85 13.75 4.56
C ASP A 370 -12.62 13.07 3.43
N ALA A 371 -11.93 12.31 2.55
CA ALA A 371 -12.59 11.53 1.52
C ALA A 371 -13.51 10.45 2.12
N ILE A 372 -13.07 9.72 3.15
CA ILE A 372 -13.89 8.76 3.89
C ILE A 372 -15.06 9.47 4.60
N ALA A 373 -14.85 10.68 5.13
CA ALA A 373 -15.94 11.46 5.71
C ALA A 373 -17.02 11.79 4.67
N ALA A 374 -16.62 12.12 3.43
CA ALA A 374 -17.57 12.35 2.33
C ALA A 374 -18.36 11.07 1.97
N ILE A 375 -17.74 9.87 2.01
CA ILE A 375 -18.43 8.60 1.86
C ILE A 375 -19.49 8.44 2.98
N PHE A 376 -19.17 8.75 4.23
CA PHE A 376 -20.14 8.68 5.33
C PHE A 376 -21.29 9.67 5.19
N GLU A 377 -21.04 10.86 4.66
CA GLU A 377 -22.10 11.83 4.36
C GLU A 377 -23.04 11.27 3.27
N LEU A 378 -22.49 10.65 2.23
CA LEU A 378 -23.29 9.98 1.18
C LEU A 378 -24.08 8.79 1.75
N VAL A 379 -23.49 7.97 2.61
CA VAL A 379 -24.19 6.87 3.32
C VAL A 379 -25.32 7.42 4.18
N LYS A 380 -25.10 8.50 4.92
CA LYS A 380 -26.14 9.16 5.71
C LYS A 380 -27.28 9.66 4.81
N PHE A 381 -26.94 10.31 3.70
CA PHE A 381 -27.93 10.76 2.72
C PHE A 381 -28.74 9.60 2.17
N ALA A 382 -28.11 8.53 1.73
CA ALA A 382 -28.78 7.34 1.23
C ALA A 382 -29.75 6.73 2.26
N ASN A 383 -29.38 6.71 3.55
CA ASN A 383 -30.26 6.25 4.62
C ASN A 383 -31.48 7.16 4.80
N THR A 384 -31.35 8.48 4.62
CA THR A 384 -32.50 9.41 4.69
C THR A 384 -33.50 9.23 3.54
N CYS A 385 -33.04 8.75 2.38
CA CYS A 385 -33.91 8.38 1.26
C CYS A 385 -34.69 7.08 1.55
N GLY A 386 -34.27 6.32 2.55
CA GLY A 386 -34.81 5.00 2.87
C GLY A 386 -36.24 4.95 3.35
N ASP A 387 -36.81 6.08 3.79
CA ASP A 387 -38.18 6.16 4.30
C ASP A 387 -39.27 6.30 3.18
N ALA A 388 -38.85 6.48 1.92
CA ALA A 388 -39.71 6.60 0.75
C ALA A 388 -39.52 5.40 -0.20
N GLU A 389 -40.56 5.14 -1.00
CA GLU A 389 -40.47 4.21 -2.11
C GLU A 389 -39.75 4.86 -3.29
N HIS A 390 -38.76 4.17 -3.84
CA HIS A 390 -38.02 4.61 -5.00
C HIS A 390 -37.84 3.48 -6.00
N THR A 391 -37.51 3.85 -7.23
CA THR A 391 -37.24 2.91 -8.32
C THR A 391 -35.97 2.09 -8.07
N LYS A 392 -35.91 0.92 -8.70
CA LYS A 392 -34.71 0.09 -8.70
C LYS A 392 -33.50 0.87 -9.20
N ALA A 393 -33.68 1.62 -10.30
CA ALA A 393 -32.59 2.44 -10.88
C ALA A 393 -32.02 3.47 -9.89
N PHE A 394 -32.87 4.07 -9.05
CA PHE A 394 -32.43 5.01 -8.02
C PHE A 394 -31.54 4.34 -6.96
N TRP A 395 -31.95 3.19 -6.44
CA TRP A 395 -31.19 2.46 -5.43
C TRP A 395 -29.87 1.92 -5.97
N GLU A 396 -29.88 1.41 -7.20
CA GLU A 396 -28.66 0.97 -7.88
C GLU A 396 -27.67 2.12 -8.08
N ALA A 397 -28.16 3.29 -8.50
CA ALA A 397 -27.30 4.48 -8.68
C ALA A 397 -26.67 4.95 -7.37
N LEU A 398 -27.42 4.99 -6.25
CA LEU A 398 -26.86 5.33 -4.93
C LEU A 398 -25.81 4.30 -4.46
N LYS A 399 -26.12 3.00 -4.66
CA LYS A 399 -25.20 1.92 -4.33
C LYS A 399 -23.90 2.06 -5.13
N GLU A 400 -24.00 2.27 -6.44
CA GLU A 400 -22.85 2.43 -7.34
C GLU A 400 -21.96 3.59 -6.90
N LYS A 401 -22.54 4.74 -6.52
CA LYS A 401 -21.75 5.87 -6.01
C LYS A 401 -20.94 5.51 -4.77
N ILE A 402 -21.54 4.88 -3.77
CA ILE A 402 -20.84 4.47 -2.53
C ILE A 402 -19.75 3.43 -2.84
N THR A 403 -20.06 2.44 -3.67
CA THR A 403 -19.09 1.38 -4.02
C THR A 403 -17.92 1.92 -4.84
N THR A 404 -18.18 2.83 -5.79
CA THR A 404 -17.13 3.47 -6.60
C THR A 404 -16.15 4.26 -5.75
N LEU A 405 -16.65 5.15 -4.87
CA LEU A 405 -15.79 5.93 -3.99
C LEU A 405 -15.02 5.05 -2.99
N SER A 406 -15.67 3.99 -2.51
CA SER A 406 -15.01 3.00 -1.64
C SER A 406 -13.91 2.23 -2.38
N ASP A 407 -14.11 1.87 -3.67
CA ASP A 407 -13.08 1.19 -4.48
C ASP A 407 -11.88 2.08 -4.80
N VAL A 408 -12.08 3.39 -4.93
CA VAL A 408 -10.96 4.35 -5.03
C VAL A 408 -10.08 4.26 -3.77
N CYS A 409 -10.66 4.08 -2.60
CA CYS A 409 -9.93 3.79 -1.36
C CYS A 409 -9.47 2.31 -1.29
N GLY A 410 -9.83 1.47 -2.26
CA GLY A 410 -9.57 0.03 -2.27
C GLY A 410 -10.32 -0.74 -1.18
N LEU A 411 -11.41 -0.20 -0.68
CA LEU A 411 -12.27 -0.81 0.34
C LEU A 411 -13.31 -1.71 -0.33
N ILE A 412 -13.28 -2.99 -0.03
CA ILE A 412 -14.31 -3.94 -0.46
C ILE A 412 -15.48 -3.81 0.51
N VAL A 413 -16.54 -3.16 0.05
CA VAL A 413 -17.72 -2.87 0.88
C VAL A 413 -18.93 -3.74 0.52
N GLU A 414 -18.94 -4.37 -0.64
CA GLU A 414 -19.91 -5.41 -0.96
C GLU A 414 -19.53 -6.68 -0.20
N LYS A 415 -20.48 -7.22 0.57
CA LYS A 415 -20.34 -8.58 1.08
C LYS A 415 -20.45 -9.49 -0.14
N LYS A 416 -19.44 -10.32 -0.40
CA LYS A 416 -19.61 -11.45 -1.30
C LYS A 416 -20.83 -12.20 -0.77
N GLU A 417 -21.83 -12.45 -1.60
CA GLU A 417 -22.79 -13.51 -1.32
C GLU A 417 -21.91 -14.74 -1.09
N GLU A 418 -21.76 -15.16 0.16
CA GLU A 418 -21.16 -16.45 0.42
C GLU A 418 -22.10 -17.44 -0.26
N LEU A 419 -21.67 -17.98 -1.40
CA LEU A 419 -22.31 -19.14 -1.99
C LEU A 419 -22.33 -20.17 -0.87
N LEU A 420 -23.51 -20.37 -0.30
CA LEU A 420 -23.72 -21.48 0.61
C LEU A 420 -23.39 -22.75 -0.14
N ASP A 421 -22.70 -23.67 0.51
CA ASP A 421 -22.58 -25.00 -0.01
C ASP A 421 -23.99 -25.50 -0.36
N ALA A 422 -24.15 -26.11 -1.52
CA ALA A 422 -25.46 -26.56 -2.00
C ALA A 422 -26.25 -27.37 -0.93
N ASP A 423 -25.53 -28.07 -0.06
CA ASP A 423 -26.09 -28.84 1.05
C ASP A 423 -26.71 -27.94 2.15
N VAL A 424 -26.15 -26.74 2.39
CA VAL A 424 -26.65 -25.79 3.39
C VAL A 424 -27.90 -25.10 2.86
N GLU A 425 -27.93 -24.73 1.58
CA GLU A 425 -29.13 -24.19 0.92
C GLU A 425 -30.27 -25.22 0.93
N ALA A 426 -29.97 -26.47 0.60
CA ALA A 426 -30.93 -27.56 0.66
C ALA A 426 -31.50 -27.77 2.07
N LEU A 427 -30.67 -27.67 3.12
CA LEU A 427 -31.09 -27.74 4.51
C LEU A 427 -31.99 -26.57 4.93
N ILE A 428 -31.73 -25.36 4.46
CA ILE A 428 -32.58 -24.19 4.73
C ILE A 428 -33.93 -24.35 4.03
N GLU A 429 -33.95 -24.80 2.78
CA GLU A 429 -35.21 -25.09 2.05
C GLU A 429 -35.99 -26.22 2.70
N GLU A 430 -35.33 -27.32 3.08
CA GLU A 430 -35.97 -28.43 3.80
C GLU A 430 -36.60 -27.96 5.12
N ARG A 431 -35.87 -27.12 5.89
CA ARG A 431 -36.43 -26.55 7.13
C ARG A 431 -37.66 -25.69 6.87
N GLN A 432 -37.67 -24.87 5.83
CA GLN A 432 -38.85 -24.07 5.48
C GLN A 432 -40.02 -24.93 5.06
N ALA A 433 -39.79 -25.97 4.25
CA ALA A 433 -40.79 -26.92 3.84
C ALA A 433 -41.38 -27.70 5.02
N THR A 434 -40.55 -28.19 5.94
CA THR A 434 -41.00 -28.92 7.14
C THR A 434 -41.79 -28.04 8.11
N ARG A 435 -41.47 -26.75 8.24
CA ARG A 435 -42.25 -25.77 9.00
C ARG A 435 -43.61 -25.53 8.37
N LYS A 436 -43.69 -25.38 7.04
CA LYS A 436 -44.96 -25.26 6.31
C LYS A 436 -45.85 -26.52 6.48
N ALA A 437 -45.23 -27.69 6.52
CA ALA A 437 -45.91 -28.98 6.78
C ALA A 437 -46.21 -29.23 8.27
N LYS A 438 -45.96 -28.27 9.15
CA LYS A 438 -46.14 -28.34 10.63
C LYS A 438 -45.32 -29.48 11.31
N ASN A 439 -44.27 -29.95 10.69
CA ASN A 439 -43.28 -30.87 11.28
C ASN A 439 -42.18 -30.08 12.00
N PHE A 440 -42.51 -29.58 13.17
CA PHE A 440 -41.62 -28.70 13.92
C PHE A 440 -40.40 -29.45 14.48
N ALA A 441 -40.55 -30.74 14.82
CA ALA A 441 -39.42 -31.56 15.33
C ALA A 441 -38.28 -31.63 14.31
N ARG A 442 -38.60 -31.93 13.05
CA ARG A 442 -37.57 -31.99 11.97
C ARG A 442 -36.98 -30.60 11.66
N ALA A 443 -37.82 -29.54 11.72
CA ALA A 443 -37.32 -28.19 11.51
C ALA A 443 -36.33 -27.74 12.60
N ASP A 444 -36.52 -28.17 13.84
CA ASP A 444 -35.59 -27.89 14.95
C ASP A 444 -34.29 -28.71 14.85
N GLU A 445 -34.38 -29.97 14.41
CA GLU A 445 -33.20 -30.79 14.10
C GLU A 445 -32.32 -30.12 13.03
N ILE A 446 -32.93 -29.64 11.93
CA ILE A 446 -32.17 -28.97 10.87
C ILE A 446 -31.57 -27.66 11.37
N ARG A 447 -32.26 -26.93 12.23
CA ARG A 447 -31.73 -25.70 12.85
C ARG A 447 -30.49 -26.01 13.71
N GLN A 448 -30.55 -27.10 14.49
CA GLN A 448 -29.41 -27.54 15.31
C GLN A 448 -28.24 -27.98 14.41
N GLN A 449 -28.53 -28.75 13.36
CA GLN A 449 -27.51 -29.17 12.39
C GLN A 449 -26.81 -27.97 11.75
N LEU A 450 -27.54 -26.94 11.34
CA LEU A 450 -26.96 -25.71 10.79
C LEU A 450 -26.14 -24.93 11.84
N LEU A 451 -26.61 -24.91 13.10
CA LEU A 451 -25.87 -24.31 14.19
C LEU A 451 -24.54 -25.02 14.45
N ASP A 452 -24.55 -26.37 14.43
CA ASP A 452 -23.36 -27.22 14.58
C ASP A 452 -22.36 -27.02 13.42
N MET A 453 -22.85 -26.60 12.24
CA MET A 453 -22.06 -26.18 11.09
C MET A 453 -21.59 -24.70 11.18
N GLY A 454 -21.84 -24.01 12.30
CA GLY A 454 -21.46 -22.62 12.48
C GLY A 454 -22.37 -21.61 11.75
N ILE A 455 -23.62 -22.01 11.43
CA ILE A 455 -24.58 -21.17 10.72
C ILE A 455 -25.73 -20.82 11.66
N VAL A 456 -25.93 -19.53 11.91
CA VAL A 456 -27.02 -19.01 12.73
C VAL A 456 -28.13 -18.51 11.84
N LEU A 457 -29.36 -19.05 12.01
CA LEU A 457 -30.56 -18.61 11.29
C LEU A 457 -31.32 -17.57 12.09
N GLU A 458 -31.82 -16.54 11.41
CA GLU A 458 -32.71 -15.52 11.95
C GLU A 458 -34.01 -15.49 11.10
N ASP A 459 -35.11 -15.91 11.72
CA ASP A 459 -36.40 -15.89 11.07
C ASP A 459 -36.97 -14.46 11.09
N THR A 460 -37.18 -13.85 9.92
CA THR A 460 -37.78 -12.52 9.77
C THR A 460 -39.18 -12.62 9.09
N ARG A 461 -39.95 -11.54 9.10
CA ARG A 461 -41.24 -11.48 8.39
C ARG A 461 -41.11 -11.63 6.86
N GLU A 462 -39.90 -11.33 6.34
CA GLU A 462 -39.59 -11.31 4.91
C GLU A 462 -38.88 -12.60 4.45
N GLY A 463 -38.53 -13.50 5.37
CA GLY A 463 -37.82 -14.75 5.09
C GLY A 463 -36.81 -15.13 6.16
N VAL A 464 -35.98 -16.14 5.90
CA VAL A 464 -34.91 -16.59 6.79
C VAL A 464 -33.64 -15.88 6.39
N LYS A 465 -33.06 -15.11 7.31
CA LYS A 465 -31.68 -14.58 7.20
C LYS A 465 -30.73 -15.53 7.94
N TRP A 466 -29.51 -15.60 7.49
CA TRP A 466 -28.49 -16.42 8.14
C TRP A 466 -27.15 -15.69 8.21
N LYS A 467 -26.32 -16.10 9.15
CA LYS A 467 -24.94 -15.64 9.28
C LYS A 467 -24.07 -16.78 9.82
N ARG A 468 -22.80 -16.78 9.49
CA ARG A 468 -21.82 -17.65 10.15
C ARG A 468 -21.53 -17.13 11.57
N ALA A 469 -21.42 -18.05 12.54
CA ALA A 469 -21.17 -17.74 13.96
C ALA A 469 -19.76 -17.19 14.18
#